data_b15c3935fb70461d881f7874770bcbc1
#
_entry.id   b15c3935fb70461d881f7874770bcbc1
#
_cell.length_a   1.000
_cell.length_b   1.000
_cell.length_c   1.000
_cell.angle_alpha   90.00
_cell.angle_beta   90.00
_cell.angle_gamma   90.00
#
_symmetry.space_group_name_H-M   'P 1'
#
loop_
_entity.id
_entity.type
_entity.pdbx_description
1 polymer ?
#
loop_
_entity_poly.entity_id
_entity_poly.type
_entity_poly.pdbx_seq_one_letter_code
_entity_poly.pdbx_strand_id
1 'polypeptide(L)' 'MLTGVVKSYNEKNGYGFITSDDGENLFVHYTGIEGAGFKTLTAGQKVRFVVVEGAKGPQAVKVALVDDQKDSAKD' A
#
# COMPACT_ATOMS: atom_id res chain seq x y z
N MET A 1 -11.08 -4.92 4.27
CA MET A 1 -9.77 -4.52 3.89
C MET A 1 -9.21 -5.46 2.90
N LEU A 2 -8.49 -4.93 1.95
CA LEU A 2 -7.87 -5.73 0.92
C LEU A 2 -6.38 -5.81 1.16
N THR A 3 -5.72 -6.74 0.52
CA THR A 3 -4.28 -6.85 0.62
C THR A 3 -3.69 -6.88 -0.77
N GLY A 4 -2.44 -6.57 -0.85
CA GLY A 4 -1.71 -6.57 -2.11
C GLY A 4 -0.24 -6.34 -1.88
N VAL A 5 0.47 -6.08 -2.96
CA VAL A 5 1.92 -5.90 -2.91
C VAL A 5 2.27 -4.59 -3.60
N VAL A 6 3.18 -3.86 -3.05
CA VAL A 6 3.62 -2.60 -3.64
C VAL A 6 4.36 -2.92 -4.94
N LYS A 7 3.89 -2.38 -6.03
CA LYS A 7 4.50 -2.59 -7.31
C LYS A 7 5.64 -1.59 -7.49
N SER A 8 5.39 -0.35 -7.17
CA SER A 8 6.42 0.68 -7.23
C SER A 8 6.00 1.86 -6.40
N TYR A 9 6.94 2.65 -5.98
CA TYR A 9 6.63 3.85 -5.22
C TYR A 9 7.75 4.87 -5.44
N ASN A 10 7.36 6.11 -5.71
CA ASN A 10 8.32 7.17 -5.93
C ASN A 10 8.23 8.18 -4.79
N GLU A 11 9.17 8.15 -3.88
CA GLU A 11 9.18 8.99 -2.73
C GLU A 11 9.29 10.45 -3.10
N LYS A 12 9.94 10.78 -4.18
CA LYS A 12 10.09 12.13 -4.57
C LYS A 12 8.79 12.72 -5.01
N ASN A 13 7.99 11.95 -5.73
CA ASN A 13 6.70 12.41 -6.19
C ASN A 13 5.60 12.16 -5.19
N GLY A 14 5.82 11.26 -4.26
CA GLY A 14 4.83 10.99 -3.23
C GLY A 14 3.72 10.08 -3.66
N TYR A 15 3.93 9.23 -4.66
CA TYR A 15 2.90 8.30 -5.09
C TYR A 15 3.48 7.05 -5.70
N GLY A 16 2.67 6.04 -5.85
CA GLY A 16 3.10 4.80 -6.43
C GLY A 16 1.91 3.94 -6.78
N PHE A 17 2.17 2.65 -6.95
CA PHE A 17 1.13 1.70 -7.32
C PHE A 17 1.22 0.43 -6.50
N ILE A 18 0.06 -0.13 -6.20
CA ILE A 18 -0.06 -1.37 -5.48
C ILE A 18 -0.81 -2.34 -6.37
N THR A 19 -0.39 -3.58 -6.43
CA THR A 19 -1.12 -4.62 -7.15
C THR A 19 -1.89 -5.42 -6.12
N SER A 20 -3.19 -5.43 -6.22
CA SER A 20 -4.02 -6.15 -5.25
C SER A 20 -3.87 -7.64 -5.46
N ASP A 21 -4.32 -8.43 -4.52
CA ASP A 21 -4.22 -9.87 -4.60
C ASP A 21 -4.96 -10.44 -5.80
N ASP A 22 -5.94 -9.75 -6.30
CA ASP A 22 -6.65 -10.21 -7.49
C ASP A 22 -6.08 -9.60 -8.78
N GLY A 23 -4.95 -8.97 -8.70
CA GLY A 23 -4.26 -8.51 -9.89
C GLY A 23 -4.56 -7.10 -10.37
N GLU A 24 -5.33 -6.36 -9.63
CA GLU A 24 -5.67 -5.02 -10.03
C GLU A 24 -4.62 -4.02 -9.61
N ASN A 25 -4.29 -3.08 -10.45
CA ASN A 25 -3.31 -2.04 -10.09
C ASN A 25 -4.06 -0.85 -9.52
N LEU A 26 -3.59 -0.37 -8.40
CA LEU A 26 -4.23 0.73 -7.70
C LEU A 26 -3.24 1.85 -7.46
N PHE A 27 -3.70 3.07 -7.58
CA PHE A 27 -2.85 4.23 -7.33
C PHE A 27 -2.79 4.45 -5.82
N VAL A 28 -1.65 4.81 -5.29
CA VAL A 28 -1.50 5.16 -3.88
C VAL A 28 -0.73 6.47 -3.77
N HIS A 29 -1.22 7.37 -2.92
CA HIS A 29 -0.55 8.63 -2.69
C HIS A 29 -0.08 8.64 -1.24
N TYR A 30 0.97 9.38 -0.94
CA TYR A 30 1.54 9.36 0.42
C TYR A 30 0.52 9.74 1.49
N THR A 31 -0.46 10.56 1.14
CA THR A 31 -1.46 10.94 2.10
C THR A 31 -2.37 9.78 2.45
N GLY A 32 -2.37 8.73 1.68
CA GLY A 32 -3.15 7.54 1.97
C GLY A 32 -2.39 6.48 2.72
N ILE A 33 -1.13 6.71 3.06
CA ILE A 33 -0.33 5.75 3.79
C ILE A 33 -0.45 6.02 5.26
N GLU A 34 -0.78 5.01 6.02
CA GLU A 34 -0.90 5.15 7.46
C GLU A 34 0.44 4.89 8.13
N GLY A 35 0.62 5.39 9.28
CA GLY A 35 1.83 5.16 10.04
C GLY A 35 2.47 6.46 10.41
N ALA A 36 3.05 6.51 11.56
CA ALA A 36 3.71 7.68 12.01
C ALA A 36 5.10 7.66 11.52
N GLY A 37 5.63 8.58 11.09
CA GLY A 37 7.01 8.65 10.81
C GLY A 37 7.35 8.53 9.36
N PHE A 38 7.08 7.45 8.72
CA PHE A 38 7.42 7.38 7.37
C PHE A 38 6.26 7.21 6.49
N LYS A 39 6.18 7.88 5.35
CA LYS A 39 5.15 7.74 4.39
C LYS A 39 5.78 7.30 3.10
N THR A 40 6.40 6.15 3.17
CA THR A 40 7.09 5.59 2.02
C THR A 40 6.84 4.11 1.94
N LEU A 41 6.90 3.55 0.77
CA LEU A 41 6.71 2.14 0.52
C LEU A 41 7.87 1.63 -0.31
N THR A 42 8.13 0.34 -0.21
CA THR A 42 9.19 -0.29 -0.99
C THR A 42 8.57 -1.35 -1.87
N ALA A 43 8.97 -1.42 -3.10
CA ALA A 43 8.46 -2.41 -4.04
C ALA A 43 8.63 -3.79 -3.46
N GLY A 44 7.59 -4.59 -3.53
CA GLY A 44 7.61 -5.95 -2.99
C GLY A 44 7.04 -6.08 -1.59
N GLN A 45 6.79 -4.98 -0.91
CA GLN A 45 6.21 -5.07 0.43
C GLN A 45 4.76 -5.43 0.36
N LYS A 46 4.31 -6.23 1.32
CA LYS A 46 2.91 -6.60 1.41
C LYS A 46 2.18 -5.57 2.23
N VAL A 47 1.05 -5.13 1.76
CA VAL A 47 0.27 -4.08 2.42
C VAL A 47 -1.21 -4.43 2.47
N ARG A 48 -1.93 -3.79 3.36
CA ARG A 48 -3.37 -3.86 3.39
C ARG A 48 -3.90 -2.47 3.16
N PHE A 49 -5.07 -2.36 2.64
CA PHE A 49 -5.63 -1.06 2.26
C PHE A 49 -7.11 -1.10 2.00
N VAL A 50 -7.69 0.06 1.79
CA VAL A 50 -9.08 0.20 1.41
C VAL A 50 -9.09 0.85 0.04
N VAL A 51 -9.98 0.46 -0.84
CA VAL A 51 -10.07 1.04 -2.16
C VAL A 51 -11.17 2.06 -2.20
N VAL A 52 -10.89 3.23 -2.76
CA VAL A 52 -11.88 4.26 -2.98
C VAL A 52 -11.77 4.75 -4.41
N GLU A 53 -12.80 5.39 -4.89
CA GLU A 53 -12.76 5.96 -6.22
C GLU A 53 -12.06 7.30 -6.14
N GLY A 54 -10.98 7.44 -6.83
CA GLY A 54 -10.23 8.68 -6.85
C GLY A 54 -10.31 9.34 -8.21
N ALA A 55 -9.69 10.48 -8.35
CA ALA A 55 -9.69 11.20 -9.61
C ALA A 55 -9.04 10.43 -10.72
N LYS A 56 -8.08 9.59 -10.39
CA LYS A 56 -7.39 8.81 -11.39
C LYS A 56 -7.92 7.39 -11.48
N GLY A 57 -9.01 7.09 -10.85
CA GLY A 57 -9.59 5.75 -10.85
C GLY A 57 -9.49 5.14 -9.47
N PRO A 58 -9.49 3.81 -9.35
CA PRO A 58 -9.41 3.17 -8.04
C PRO A 58 -8.12 3.56 -7.33
N GLN A 59 -8.21 3.90 -6.09
CA GLN A 59 -7.09 4.39 -5.31
C GLN A 59 -7.04 3.68 -3.98
N ALA A 60 -5.86 3.31 -3.53
CA ALA A 60 -5.67 2.68 -2.23
C ALA A 60 -5.47 3.74 -1.18
N VAL A 61 -6.19 3.63 -0.07
CA VAL A 61 -6.04 4.55 1.05
C VAL A 61 -5.95 3.73 2.32
N LYS A 62 -5.56 4.32 3.39
CA LYS A 62 -5.36 3.68 4.67
C LYS A 62 -4.39 2.50 4.50
N VAL A 63 -3.36 2.74 3.73
CA VAL A 63 -2.37 1.71 3.41
C VAL A 63 -1.47 1.49 4.60
N ALA A 64 -1.33 0.25 5.01
CA ALA A 64 -0.47 -0.10 6.14
C ALA A 64 0.27 -1.38 5.80
N LEU A 65 1.46 -1.54 6.32
CA LEU A 65 2.24 -2.74 6.06
C LEU A 65 1.61 -3.93 6.77
N VAL A 66 1.61 -5.04 6.09
CA VAL A 66 1.18 -6.28 6.70
C VAL A 66 2.44 -6.94 7.21
N ASP A 67 2.51 -7.15 8.49
CA ASP A 67 3.70 -7.70 9.08
C ASP A 67 3.52 -9.17 9.36
N ASP A 68 3.58 -9.98 8.36
CA ASP A 68 3.45 -11.39 8.46
C ASP A 68 4.55 -12.01 9.25
N GLN A 69 5.73 -11.45 9.20
CA GLN A 69 6.80 -11.95 9.93
C GLN A 69 6.62 -11.81 11.36
N LYS A 70 5.98 -10.80 11.81
CA LYS A 70 5.72 -10.63 13.16
C LYS A 70 4.82 -11.70 13.65
N ASP A 71 3.87 -12.07 12.90
CA ASP A 71 2.97 -13.11 13.27
C ASP A 71 3.72 -14.38 13.44
N SER A 72 4.62 -14.67 12.59
CA SER A 72 5.37 -15.85 12.69
C SER A 72 6.22 -15.81 13.86
N ALA A 73 6.81 -14.73 14.10
CA ALA A 73 7.75 -14.64 15.15
C ALA A 73 7.15 -14.84 16.46
N LYS A 74 5.97 -14.46 16.67
CA LYS A 74 5.45 -14.57 17.95
C LYS A 74 5.15 -15.93 18.32
N ASP A 75 5.11 -16.77 17.47
CA ASP A 75 4.92 -18.12 17.82
C ASP A 75 6.09 -18.74 18.50
#